data_16dacc7da89e6e2d6313a0fd2c3ccc71
#
_entry.id   16dacc7da89e6e2d6313a0fd2c3ccc71
#
_cell.length_a   1.000
_cell.length_b   1.000
_cell.length_c   1.000
_cell.angle_alpha   90.00
_cell.angle_beta   90.00
_cell.angle_gamma   90.00
#
_symmetry.space_group_name_H-M   'P 1'
#
loop_
_entity.id
_entity.type
_entity.pdbx_description
1 polymer ?
#
loop_
_entity_poly.entity_id
_entity_poly.type
_entity_poly.pdbx_seq_one_letter_code
_entity_poly.pdbx_strand_id
1 'polypeptide(L)'
;MNKRWLEKRDACKEGVVWFENQKERNGIEVVEKLIKEKKLDWANWLIVRLMKYKQYISYVVYAAEQVIGIYEKKYPNDKRPRQAIEAAKKCIKSPTKKNKAAAYAAAAAAADAAYAAADDAAAAYAAADAAAKQQMELKILEYGIKLLRGK
;
A
#
# COMPACT_ATOMS: atom_id res chain seq x y z
N MET A 1 8.05 17.92 -8.21
CA MET A 1 8.05 17.79 -6.74
C MET A 1 9.16 18.66 -6.17
N ASN A 2 9.04 19.17 -4.94
CA ASN A 2 10.06 19.99 -4.27
C ASN A 2 10.04 19.74 -2.75
N LYS A 3 11.04 20.30 -2.03
CA LYS A 3 11.17 20.18 -0.56
C LYS A 3 9.89 20.53 0.19
N ARG A 4 9.31 21.71 -0.09
CA ARG A 4 8.08 22.19 0.55
C ARG A 4 6.90 21.23 0.36
N TRP A 5 6.83 20.53 -0.78
CA TRP A 5 5.80 19.53 -1.06
C TRP A 5 5.96 18.30 -0.15
N LEU A 6 7.20 17.86 0.12
CA LEU A 6 7.52 16.77 1.03
C LEU A 6 7.21 17.14 2.48
N GLU A 7 7.70 18.29 2.94
CA GLU A 7 7.50 18.79 4.30
C GLU A 7 6.01 18.95 4.65
N LYS A 8 5.19 19.48 3.72
CA LYS A 8 3.73 19.59 3.89
C LYS A 8 3.01 18.25 4.03
N ARG A 9 3.69 17.14 3.76
CA ARG A 9 3.16 15.76 3.83
C ARG A 9 3.85 14.92 4.88
N ASP A 10 4.54 15.59 5.81
CA ASP A 10 5.22 14.96 6.94
C ASP A 10 6.26 13.90 6.51
N ALA A 11 7.03 14.23 5.45
CA ALA A 11 8.20 13.44 5.09
C ALA A 11 9.24 13.50 6.21
N CYS A 12 9.89 12.37 6.52
CA CYS A 12 10.98 12.34 7.48
C CYS A 12 12.17 13.22 7.02
N LYS A 13 12.93 13.74 7.97
CA LYS A 13 14.07 14.63 7.69
C LYS A 13 15.09 13.99 6.75
N GLU A 14 15.40 12.71 6.98
CA GLU A 14 16.33 11.92 6.17
C GLU A 14 15.84 11.79 4.72
N GLY A 15 14.54 11.56 4.51
CA GLY A 15 13.92 11.49 3.19
C GLY A 15 13.97 12.82 2.46
N VAL A 16 13.77 13.95 3.16
CA VAL A 16 13.89 15.28 2.59
C VAL A 16 15.33 15.56 2.18
N VAL A 17 16.31 15.31 3.05
CA VAL A 17 17.74 15.49 2.76
C VAL A 17 18.17 14.62 1.58
N TRP A 18 17.76 13.36 1.56
CA TRP A 18 18.02 12.47 0.42
C TRP A 18 17.49 13.08 -0.88
N PHE A 19 16.21 13.52 -0.90
CA PHE A 19 15.59 14.12 -2.08
C PHE A 19 16.31 15.38 -2.58
N GLU A 20 16.76 16.26 -1.68
CA GLU A 20 17.47 17.48 -2.06
C GLU A 20 18.77 17.18 -2.81
N ASN A 21 19.42 16.07 -2.51
CA ASN A 21 20.65 15.59 -3.18
C ASN A 21 20.38 14.86 -4.52
N GLN A 22 19.12 14.69 -4.93
CA GLN A 22 18.79 14.06 -6.22
C GLN A 22 18.63 15.13 -7.32
N LYS A 23 18.79 14.69 -8.57
CA LYS A 23 18.51 15.51 -9.76
C LYS A 23 17.03 15.41 -10.17
N GLU A 24 16.42 14.27 -9.92
CA GLU A 24 15.05 13.95 -10.30
C GLU A 24 14.06 14.82 -9.51
N ARG A 25 13.07 15.38 -10.23
CA ARG A 25 11.98 16.20 -9.64
C ARG A 25 10.60 15.68 -10.05
N ASN A 26 10.53 14.77 -11.01
CA ASN A 26 9.31 14.04 -11.33
C ASN A 26 9.03 12.98 -10.25
N GLY A 27 7.80 12.93 -9.74
CA GLY A 27 7.46 12.02 -8.64
C GLY A 27 7.63 10.54 -8.98
N ILE A 28 7.34 10.14 -10.23
CA ILE A 28 7.49 8.74 -10.68
C ILE A 28 8.97 8.37 -10.75
N GLU A 29 9.81 9.23 -11.33
CA GLU A 29 11.26 9.03 -11.42
C GLU A 29 11.91 8.91 -10.03
N VAL A 30 11.45 9.73 -9.08
CA VAL A 30 11.91 9.65 -7.68
C VAL A 30 11.50 8.31 -7.04
N VAL A 31 10.27 7.82 -7.27
CA VAL A 31 9.84 6.48 -6.79
C VAL A 31 10.71 5.39 -7.41
N GLU A 32 10.97 5.42 -8.71
CA GLU A 32 11.81 4.43 -9.40
C GLU A 32 13.24 4.42 -8.85
N LYS A 33 13.79 5.60 -8.55
CA LYS A 33 15.10 5.72 -7.93
C LYS A 33 15.14 5.15 -6.51
N LEU A 34 14.13 5.44 -5.69
CA LEU A 34 14.00 4.85 -4.36
C LEU A 34 13.94 3.32 -4.42
N ILE A 35 13.21 2.76 -5.37
CA ILE A 35 13.15 1.30 -5.61
C ILE A 35 14.54 0.77 -5.97
N LYS A 36 15.24 1.43 -6.91
CA LYS A 36 16.60 1.03 -7.32
C LYS A 36 17.59 1.05 -6.15
N GLU A 37 17.44 2.01 -5.24
CA GLU A 37 18.26 2.13 -4.02
C GLU A 37 17.76 1.24 -2.86
N LYS A 38 16.75 0.37 -3.09
CA LYS A 38 16.13 -0.51 -2.08
C LYS A 38 15.51 0.23 -0.88
N LYS A 39 15.15 1.50 -1.05
CA LYS A 39 14.43 2.32 -0.05
C LYS A 39 12.91 2.13 -0.21
N LEU A 40 12.45 0.88 -0.04
CA LEU A 40 11.08 0.47 -0.42
C LEU A 40 10.02 1.15 0.44
N ASP A 41 10.27 1.37 1.73
CA ASP A 41 9.35 2.08 2.63
C ASP A 41 9.14 3.53 2.16
N TRP A 42 10.22 4.22 1.77
CA TRP A 42 10.13 5.58 1.24
C TRP A 42 9.44 5.61 -0.12
N ALA A 43 9.70 4.61 -0.97
CA ALA A 43 9.01 4.47 -2.25
C ALA A 43 7.50 4.28 -2.04
N ASN A 44 7.10 3.41 -1.10
CA ASN A 44 5.70 3.19 -0.75
C ASN A 44 5.05 4.44 -0.14
N TRP A 45 5.77 5.13 0.76
CA TRP A 45 5.31 6.39 1.34
C TRP A 45 5.03 7.45 0.26
N LEU A 46 5.92 7.57 -0.71
CA LEU A 46 5.82 8.57 -1.78
C LEU A 46 4.73 8.20 -2.80
N ILE A 47 4.69 6.93 -3.25
CA ILE A 47 3.81 6.51 -4.34
C ILE A 47 2.33 6.73 -4.02
N VAL A 48 1.90 6.45 -2.78
CA VAL A 48 0.52 6.64 -2.36
C VAL A 48 0.11 8.12 -2.30
N ARG A 49 1.07 9.01 -2.09
CA ARG A 49 0.86 10.46 -2.05
C ARG A 49 0.81 11.14 -3.43
N LEU A 50 1.28 10.44 -4.45
CA LEU A 50 1.18 10.86 -5.84
C LEU A 50 -0.14 10.40 -6.50
N MET A 51 -0.82 9.43 -5.89
CA MET A 51 -2.02 8.81 -6.45
C MET A 51 -3.27 9.67 -6.28
N LYS A 52 -4.12 9.67 -7.32
CA LYS A 52 -5.52 10.09 -7.19
C LYS A 52 -6.30 9.01 -6.42
N TYR A 53 -7.44 9.39 -5.84
CA TYR A 53 -8.27 8.50 -5.02
C TYR A 53 -8.50 7.10 -5.63
N LYS A 54 -8.91 7.04 -6.90
CA LYS A 54 -9.17 5.75 -7.57
C LYS A 54 -7.91 4.91 -7.72
N GLN A 55 -6.78 5.52 -8.06
CA GLN A 55 -5.48 4.84 -8.15
C GLN A 55 -5.04 4.31 -6.78
N TYR A 56 -5.19 5.14 -5.73
CA TYR A 56 -4.87 4.73 -4.36
C TYR A 56 -5.69 3.51 -3.92
N ILE A 57 -7.02 3.52 -4.10
CA ILE A 57 -7.85 2.36 -3.74
C ILE A 57 -7.46 1.12 -4.55
N SER A 58 -7.18 1.26 -5.85
CA SER A 58 -6.72 0.14 -6.68
C SER A 58 -5.38 -0.43 -6.20
N TYR A 59 -4.47 0.44 -5.78
CA TYR A 59 -3.16 0.06 -5.23
C TYR A 59 -3.30 -0.73 -3.92
N VAL A 60 -4.11 -0.22 -2.99
CA VAL A 60 -4.37 -0.88 -1.69
C VAL A 60 -5.05 -2.23 -1.87
N VAL A 61 -6.04 -2.31 -2.77
CA VAL A 61 -6.71 -3.59 -3.10
C VAL A 61 -5.71 -4.59 -3.66
N TYR A 62 -4.88 -4.18 -4.61
CA TYR A 62 -3.87 -5.07 -5.17
C TYR A 62 -2.88 -5.57 -4.11
N ALA A 63 -2.39 -4.68 -3.24
CA ALA A 63 -1.49 -5.05 -2.15
C ALA A 63 -2.13 -6.07 -1.19
N ALA A 64 -3.38 -5.83 -0.79
CA ALA A 64 -4.12 -6.74 0.07
C ALA A 64 -4.32 -8.12 -0.59
N GLU A 65 -4.58 -8.17 -1.90
CA GLU A 65 -4.75 -9.43 -2.64
C GLU A 65 -3.46 -10.27 -2.72
N GLN A 66 -2.27 -9.63 -2.65
CA GLN A 66 -1.00 -10.37 -2.62
C GLN A 66 -0.83 -11.16 -1.31
N VAL A 67 -1.41 -10.69 -0.21
CA VAL A 67 -1.17 -11.24 1.15
C VAL A 67 -2.36 -11.98 1.74
N ILE A 68 -3.58 -11.75 1.24
CA ILE A 68 -4.81 -12.30 1.85
C ILE A 68 -4.81 -13.84 1.93
N GLY A 69 -4.20 -14.52 0.97
CA GLY A 69 -4.09 -15.97 0.98
C GLY A 69 -3.33 -16.54 2.18
N ILE A 70 -2.38 -15.78 2.74
CA ILE A 70 -1.65 -16.15 3.95
C ILE A 70 -2.60 -16.10 5.14
N TYR A 71 -3.38 -15.03 5.26
CA TYR A 71 -4.39 -14.85 6.31
C TYR A 71 -5.46 -15.94 6.24
N GLU A 72 -6.03 -16.19 5.06
CA GLU A 72 -7.11 -17.17 4.87
C GLU A 72 -6.70 -18.61 5.16
N LYS A 73 -5.42 -18.97 4.93
CA LYS A 73 -4.90 -20.29 5.33
C LYS A 73 -4.89 -20.44 6.85
N LYS A 74 -4.58 -19.38 7.59
CA LYS A 74 -4.52 -19.40 9.05
C LYS A 74 -5.90 -19.26 9.69
N TYR A 75 -6.77 -18.45 9.08
CA TYR A 75 -8.12 -18.14 9.58
C TYR A 75 -9.20 -18.42 8.53
N PRO A 76 -9.45 -19.69 8.17
CA PRO A 76 -10.30 -20.06 7.02
C PRO A 76 -11.77 -19.64 7.17
N ASN A 77 -12.23 -19.46 8.40
CA ASN A 77 -13.61 -19.07 8.72
C ASN A 77 -13.81 -17.54 8.81
N ASP A 78 -12.74 -16.74 8.87
CA ASP A 78 -12.85 -15.27 8.92
C ASP A 78 -12.88 -14.67 7.51
N LYS A 79 -14.08 -14.25 7.09
CA LYS A 79 -14.30 -13.65 5.77
C LYS A 79 -14.20 -12.11 5.74
N ARG A 80 -14.01 -11.47 6.91
CA ARG A 80 -14.00 -10.00 7.01
C ARG A 80 -12.97 -9.33 6.11
N PRO A 81 -11.69 -9.78 6.03
CA PRO A 81 -10.71 -9.17 5.13
C PRO A 81 -11.09 -9.33 3.65
N ARG A 82 -11.62 -10.49 3.25
CA ARG A 82 -12.11 -10.71 1.88
C ARG A 82 -13.28 -9.78 1.54
N GLN A 83 -14.23 -9.62 2.45
CA GLN A 83 -15.35 -8.70 2.30
C GLN A 83 -14.89 -7.25 2.14
N ALA A 84 -13.85 -6.83 2.89
CA ALA A 84 -13.26 -5.49 2.76
C ALA A 84 -12.68 -5.27 1.35
N ILE A 85 -11.94 -6.22 0.82
CA ILE A 85 -11.38 -6.17 -0.54
C ILE A 85 -12.51 -6.06 -1.58
N GLU A 86 -13.54 -6.87 -1.49
CA GLU A 86 -14.67 -6.84 -2.42
C GLU A 86 -15.47 -5.54 -2.35
N ALA A 87 -15.67 -4.99 -1.14
CA ALA A 87 -16.30 -3.69 -0.96
C ALA A 87 -15.46 -2.56 -1.59
N ALA A 88 -14.14 -2.59 -1.43
CA ALA A 88 -13.24 -1.64 -2.06
C ALA A 88 -13.25 -1.75 -3.59
N LYS A 89 -13.28 -2.96 -4.16
CA LYS A 89 -13.45 -3.19 -5.61
C LYS A 89 -14.74 -2.60 -6.15
N LYS A 90 -15.85 -2.78 -5.42
CA LYS A 90 -17.14 -2.14 -5.79
C LYS A 90 -17.03 -0.61 -5.77
N CYS A 91 -16.32 -0.05 -4.79
CA CYS A 91 -16.08 1.38 -4.69
C CYS A 91 -15.23 1.93 -5.87
N ILE A 92 -14.24 1.16 -6.36
CA ILE A 92 -13.45 1.54 -7.56
C ILE A 92 -14.34 1.65 -8.80
N LYS A 93 -15.25 0.67 -8.99
CA LYS A 93 -16.16 0.63 -10.14
C LYS A 93 -17.23 1.72 -10.07
N SER A 94 -17.80 1.96 -8.87
CA SER A 94 -18.90 2.90 -8.64
C SER A 94 -18.72 3.60 -7.28
N PRO A 95 -18.07 4.78 -7.24
CA PRO A 95 -17.72 5.49 -6.00
C PRO A 95 -18.89 6.27 -5.38
N THR A 96 -20.04 5.63 -5.22
CA THR A 96 -21.21 6.19 -4.55
C THR A 96 -21.00 6.36 -3.05
N LYS A 97 -21.79 7.22 -2.38
CA LYS A 97 -21.74 7.35 -0.91
C LYS A 97 -21.96 6.00 -0.22
N LYS A 98 -22.90 5.18 -0.73
CA LYS A 98 -23.20 3.84 -0.21
C LYS A 98 -21.99 2.91 -0.31
N ASN A 99 -21.33 2.84 -1.48
CA ASN A 99 -20.17 1.96 -1.68
C ASN A 99 -18.95 2.43 -0.87
N LYS A 100 -18.75 3.74 -0.71
CA LYS A 100 -17.71 4.29 0.17
C LYS A 100 -17.97 3.91 1.63
N ALA A 101 -19.18 4.10 2.12
CA ALA A 101 -19.55 3.71 3.49
C ALA A 101 -19.37 2.19 3.73
N ALA A 102 -19.79 1.36 2.78
CA ALA A 102 -19.61 -0.09 2.86
C ALA A 102 -18.12 -0.48 2.87
N ALA A 103 -17.28 0.17 2.07
CA ALA A 103 -15.83 -0.05 2.07
C ALA A 103 -15.18 0.35 3.41
N TYR A 104 -15.58 1.49 4.00
CA TYR A 104 -15.10 1.92 5.31
C TYR A 104 -15.52 0.95 6.43
N ALA A 105 -16.78 0.52 6.46
CA ALA A 105 -17.28 -0.42 7.45
C ALA A 105 -16.56 -1.77 7.35
N ALA A 106 -16.36 -2.27 6.13
CA ALA A 106 -15.65 -3.52 5.89
C ALA A 106 -14.15 -3.40 6.26
N ALA A 107 -13.52 -2.25 6.00
CA ALA A 107 -12.13 -2.00 6.38
C ALA A 107 -11.96 -1.94 7.92
N ALA A 108 -12.89 -1.32 8.63
CA ALA A 108 -12.89 -1.31 10.10
C ALA A 108 -13.01 -2.73 10.66
N ALA A 109 -13.97 -3.52 10.18
CA ALA A 109 -14.15 -4.92 10.60
C ALA A 109 -12.91 -5.80 10.29
N ALA A 110 -12.23 -5.54 9.17
CA ALA A 110 -10.98 -6.22 8.82
C ALA A 110 -9.82 -5.80 9.73
N ALA A 111 -9.76 -4.52 10.12
CA ALA A 111 -8.76 -4.03 11.08
C ALA A 111 -8.95 -4.68 12.45
N ASP A 112 -10.18 -4.77 12.97
CA ASP A 112 -10.48 -5.45 14.21
C ASP A 112 -10.05 -6.93 14.18
N ALA A 113 -10.27 -7.60 13.04
CA ALA A 113 -9.80 -8.97 12.83
C ALA A 113 -8.26 -9.07 12.85
N ALA A 114 -7.60 -8.11 12.19
CA ALA A 114 -6.13 -8.06 12.13
C ALA A 114 -5.52 -7.81 13.52
N TYR A 115 -6.11 -6.93 14.34
CA TYR A 115 -5.68 -6.71 15.72
C TYR A 115 -5.81 -7.98 16.58
N ALA A 116 -6.94 -8.69 16.47
CA ALA A 116 -7.14 -9.94 17.19
C ALA A 116 -6.16 -11.05 16.77
N ALA A 117 -5.64 -10.97 15.55
CA ALA A 117 -4.70 -11.94 14.99
C ALA A 117 -3.22 -11.49 15.08
N ALA A 118 -2.95 -10.24 15.49
CA ALA A 118 -1.61 -9.64 15.40
C ALA A 118 -0.58 -10.33 16.31
N ASP A 119 -0.98 -10.74 17.52
CA ASP A 119 -0.11 -11.42 18.48
C ASP A 119 0.39 -12.77 17.91
N ASP A 120 -0.47 -13.46 17.16
CA ASP A 120 -0.13 -14.71 16.50
C ASP A 120 0.62 -14.53 15.17
N ALA A 121 0.32 -13.45 14.43
CA ALA A 121 0.90 -13.17 13.13
C ALA A 121 2.38 -12.72 13.23
N ALA A 122 2.76 -12.01 14.30
CA ALA A 122 4.14 -11.58 14.53
C ALA A 122 5.11 -12.77 14.53
N ALA A 123 4.72 -13.90 15.14
CA ALA A 123 5.53 -15.12 15.15
C ALA A 123 5.62 -15.79 13.76
N ALA A 124 4.55 -15.72 12.95
CA ALA A 124 4.54 -16.29 11.60
C ALA A 124 5.28 -15.41 10.58
N TYR A 125 5.27 -14.08 10.75
CA TYR A 125 6.01 -13.15 9.88
C TYR A 125 7.52 -13.15 10.15
N ALA A 126 7.96 -13.44 11.37
CA ALA A 126 9.38 -13.58 11.70
C ALA A 126 10.05 -14.76 10.97
N ALA A 127 9.26 -15.75 10.53
CA ALA A 127 9.73 -16.91 9.79
C ALA A 127 9.59 -16.75 8.25
N ALA A 128 8.97 -15.67 7.76
CA ALA A 128 8.88 -15.42 6.33
C ALA A 128 10.24 -14.96 5.79
N ASP A 129 10.73 -15.64 4.78
CA ASP A 129 11.97 -15.29 4.08
C ASP A 129 11.98 -13.81 3.69
N ALA A 130 12.95 -13.04 4.18
CA ALA A 130 13.11 -11.61 3.90
C ALA A 130 13.17 -11.31 2.39
N ALA A 131 13.69 -12.24 1.60
CA ALA A 131 13.72 -12.15 0.15
C ALA A 131 12.30 -12.23 -0.47
N ALA A 132 11.45 -13.12 0.03
CA ALA A 132 10.07 -13.25 -0.45
C ALA A 132 9.25 -11.99 -0.12
N LYS A 133 9.45 -11.41 1.07
CA LYS A 133 8.83 -10.14 1.47
C LYS A 133 9.26 -9.02 0.53
N GLN A 134 10.56 -8.87 0.29
CA GLN A 134 11.11 -7.84 -0.60
C GLN A 134 10.58 -7.98 -2.04
N GLN A 135 10.49 -9.19 -2.57
CA GLN A 135 9.93 -9.44 -3.89
C GLN A 135 8.45 -9.03 -3.98
N MET A 136 7.68 -9.30 -2.94
CA MET A 136 6.27 -8.90 -2.87
C MET A 136 6.12 -7.38 -2.82
N GLU A 137 6.92 -6.69 -2.01
CA GLU A 137 6.95 -5.22 -1.93
C GLU A 137 7.29 -4.59 -3.29
N LEU A 138 8.31 -5.12 -3.99
CA LEU A 138 8.67 -4.68 -5.34
C LEU A 138 7.52 -4.85 -6.33
N LYS A 139 6.87 -6.00 -6.33
CA LYS A 139 5.71 -6.28 -7.19
C LYS A 139 4.55 -5.30 -6.96
N ILE A 140 4.29 -4.96 -5.70
CA ILE A 140 3.26 -3.98 -5.31
C ILE A 140 3.64 -2.58 -5.82
N LEU A 141 4.88 -2.15 -5.62
CA LEU A 141 5.38 -0.85 -6.07
C LEU A 141 5.37 -0.72 -7.60
N GLU A 142 5.75 -1.76 -8.33
CA GLU A 142 5.67 -1.80 -9.80
C GLU A 142 4.24 -1.64 -10.31
N TYR A 143 3.27 -2.29 -9.66
CA TYR A 143 1.87 -2.08 -9.98
C TYR A 143 1.44 -0.63 -9.72
N GLY A 144 1.90 -0.03 -8.63
CA GLY A 144 1.65 1.38 -8.33
C GLY A 144 2.20 2.33 -9.39
N ILE A 145 3.40 2.06 -9.91
CA ILE A 145 3.98 2.85 -11.01
C ILE A 145 3.11 2.72 -12.28
N LYS A 146 2.62 1.52 -12.62
CA LYS A 146 1.70 1.32 -13.75
C LYS A 146 0.43 2.16 -13.59
N LEU A 147 -0.15 2.18 -12.40
CA LEU A 147 -1.33 3.01 -12.10
C LEU A 147 -1.04 4.50 -12.29
N LEU A 148 0.10 5.01 -11.81
CA LEU A 148 0.49 6.41 -11.97
C LEU A 148 0.72 6.80 -13.42
N ARG A 149 1.23 5.88 -14.25
CA ARG A 149 1.43 6.06 -15.69
C ARG A 149 0.14 5.91 -16.52
N GLY A 150 -0.98 5.54 -15.90
CA GLY A 150 -2.25 5.33 -16.56
C GLY A 150 -2.32 4.07 -17.44
N LYS A 151 -1.54 3.06 -17.05
CA LYS A 151 -1.48 1.77 -17.77
C LYS A 151 -2.18 0.68 -16.98
#